data_9299b40722ee9e28f5ee6ebf80feac20
#
_entry.id   9299b40722ee9e28f5ee6ebf80feac20
#
_cell.length_a   1.000
_cell.length_b   1.000
_cell.length_c   1.000
_cell.angle_alpha   90.00
_cell.angle_beta   90.00
_cell.angle_gamma   90.00
#
_symmetry.space_group_name_H-M   'P 1'
#
loop_
_entity.id
_entity.type
_entity.pdbx_description
1 polymer ?
#
loop_
_entity_poly.entity_id
_entity_poly.type
_entity_poly.pdbx_seq_one_letter_code
_entity_poly.pdbx_strand_id
1 'polypeptide(L)'
;MRAATRRRLRLFISVLGIIATGGALLGSVLGRASLIGTLVSAIDAVLVLGTVVAVEIFLPQTPFGRTLERAPFLVTFVVKWLAYYALIVIEIGGRVGRHLVTAALIGGDPTRVVAQQPPRVPLRVAMMILALFVPFVILVIQLSRLMGERTLRDIVLGRYHRPRAEERFFLFVDIAGSTPLAERIGAAAAHRFLGRVFQLASAPIDDYRGEIYQYVGDEIVITWTASEGRQDARPLACFFGIEQALTSAAQDFDRDFGVAPRLRAALHAGPVVTGEVGESRRAIVFHGDVMNTTARIEGVTRDLGRQFLVSADALQRLDGVEAFALEDLGLQQLRGRAEPVRVYSIAAQQ
;
A
#
# COMPACT_ATOMS: atom_id res chain seq x y z
N MET A 1 14.91 -4.25 13.69
CA MET A 1 14.11 -4.60 12.48
C MET A 1 13.09 -3.49 12.30
N ARG A 2 13.07 -2.82 11.16
CA ARG A 2 12.16 -1.68 10.88
C ARG A 2 10.70 -2.13 10.95
N ALA A 3 9.77 -1.29 11.41
CA ALA A 3 8.34 -1.61 11.57
C ALA A 3 7.72 -2.15 10.27
N ALA A 4 8.07 -1.55 9.13
CA ALA A 4 7.67 -2.00 7.80
C ALA A 4 8.09 -3.46 7.49
N THR A 5 9.30 -3.89 7.93
CA THR A 5 9.77 -5.27 7.72
C THR A 5 8.95 -6.26 8.56
N ARG A 6 8.61 -5.90 9.80
CA ARG A 6 7.76 -6.75 10.67
C ARG A 6 6.33 -6.87 10.14
N ARG A 7 5.78 -5.80 9.55
CA ARG A 7 4.44 -5.82 8.94
C ARG A 7 4.43 -6.73 7.71
N ARG A 8 5.41 -6.58 6.81
CA ARG A 8 5.55 -7.43 5.61
C ARG A 8 5.75 -8.90 5.97
N LEU A 9 6.55 -9.20 7.00
CA LEU A 9 6.75 -10.56 7.48
C LEU A 9 5.45 -11.15 8.05
N ARG A 10 4.69 -10.37 8.84
CA ARG A 10 3.37 -10.80 9.34
C ARG A 10 2.39 -11.06 8.21
N LEU A 11 2.34 -10.18 7.22
CA LEU A 11 1.50 -10.34 6.03
C LEU A 11 1.90 -11.59 5.25
N PHE A 12 3.19 -11.81 5.04
CA PHE A 12 3.71 -13.02 4.40
C PHE A 12 3.30 -14.30 5.15
N ILE A 13 3.47 -14.34 6.47
CA ILE A 13 3.08 -15.49 7.31
C ILE A 13 1.55 -15.72 7.25
N SER A 14 0.75 -14.66 7.31
CA SER A 14 -0.71 -14.77 7.21
C SER A 14 -1.16 -15.32 5.86
N VAL A 15 -0.55 -14.85 4.77
CA VAL A 15 -0.84 -15.33 3.41
C VAL A 15 -0.41 -16.78 3.24
N LEU A 16 0.76 -17.18 3.77
CA LEU A 16 1.19 -18.57 3.78
C LEU A 16 0.20 -19.47 4.54
N GLY A 17 -0.33 -19.02 5.67
CA GLY A 17 -1.37 -19.74 6.41
C GLY A 17 -2.64 -19.96 5.57
N ILE A 18 -3.10 -18.94 4.87
CA ILE A 18 -4.27 -19.03 3.97
C ILE A 18 -3.99 -20.02 2.82
N ILE A 19 -2.81 -19.93 2.22
CA ILE A 19 -2.38 -20.83 1.13
C ILE A 19 -2.31 -22.29 1.63
N ALA A 20 -1.73 -22.53 2.80
CA ALA A 20 -1.64 -23.85 3.41
C ALA A 20 -3.03 -24.44 3.68
N THR A 21 -3.93 -23.65 4.25
CA THR A 21 -5.31 -24.05 4.51
C THR A 21 -6.07 -24.35 3.22
N GLY A 22 -5.94 -23.51 2.20
CA GLY A 22 -6.53 -23.72 0.88
C GLY A 22 -6.00 -24.97 0.20
N GLY A 23 -4.70 -25.23 0.28
CA GLY A 23 -4.06 -26.44 -0.23
C GLY A 23 -4.53 -27.70 0.49
N ALA A 24 -4.69 -27.64 1.81
CA ALA A 24 -5.23 -28.73 2.62
C ALA A 24 -6.69 -29.05 2.24
N LEU A 25 -7.55 -28.02 2.14
CA LEU A 25 -8.93 -28.16 1.72
C LEU A 25 -9.05 -28.76 0.32
N LEU A 26 -8.28 -28.24 -0.62
CA LEU A 26 -8.26 -28.76 -2.00
C LEU A 26 -7.80 -30.22 -2.03
N GLY A 27 -6.78 -30.57 -1.24
CA GLY A 27 -6.29 -31.94 -1.08
C GLY A 27 -7.35 -32.90 -0.55
N SER A 28 -8.14 -32.47 0.45
CA SER A 28 -9.22 -33.26 1.02
C SER A 28 -10.38 -33.48 0.04
N VAL A 29 -10.79 -32.42 -0.67
CA VAL A 29 -11.89 -32.46 -1.66
C VAL A 29 -11.50 -33.32 -2.86
N LEU A 30 -10.26 -33.27 -3.32
CA LEU A 30 -9.76 -34.10 -4.43
C LEU A 30 -9.51 -35.57 -4.04
N GLY A 31 -9.98 -36.02 -2.87
CA GLY A 31 -9.98 -37.42 -2.47
C GLY A 31 -8.65 -37.97 -1.95
N ARG A 32 -7.77 -37.08 -1.49
CA ARG A 32 -6.62 -37.44 -0.65
C ARG A 32 -7.03 -37.42 0.83
N ALA A 33 -8.08 -38.16 1.18
CA ALA A 33 -8.66 -38.17 2.51
C ALA A 33 -7.74 -38.72 3.63
N SER A 34 -6.48 -39.04 3.31
CA SER A 34 -5.48 -39.38 4.33
C SER A 34 -4.83 -38.10 4.87
N LEU A 35 -4.51 -38.11 6.16
CA LEU A 35 -3.80 -37.02 6.83
C LEU A 35 -2.52 -36.62 6.07
N ILE A 36 -1.75 -37.64 5.63
CA ILE A 36 -0.51 -37.46 4.87
C ILE A 36 -0.77 -36.79 3.52
N GLY A 37 -1.82 -37.20 2.79
CA GLY A 37 -2.18 -36.58 1.50
C GLY A 37 -2.59 -35.13 1.61
N THR A 38 -3.29 -34.78 2.68
CA THR A 38 -3.70 -33.39 2.99
C THR A 38 -2.49 -32.53 3.35
N LEU A 39 -1.57 -33.04 4.19
CA LEU A 39 -0.33 -32.35 4.54
C LEU A 39 0.57 -32.12 3.32
N VAL A 40 0.75 -33.11 2.47
CA VAL A 40 1.54 -32.98 1.24
C VAL A 40 0.93 -31.91 0.32
N SER A 41 -0.39 -31.88 0.17
CA SER A 41 -1.07 -30.85 -0.65
C SER A 41 -0.91 -29.45 -0.08
N ALA A 42 -0.94 -29.29 1.25
CA ALA A 42 -0.68 -28.02 1.91
C ALA A 42 0.75 -27.54 1.70
N ILE A 43 1.73 -28.45 1.84
CA ILE A 43 3.16 -28.17 1.62
C ILE A 43 3.40 -27.75 0.17
N ASP A 44 2.86 -28.49 -0.80
CA ASP A 44 3.00 -28.17 -2.22
C ASP A 44 2.39 -26.78 -2.55
N ALA A 45 1.22 -26.47 -2.01
CA ALA A 45 0.60 -25.17 -2.20
C ALA A 45 1.47 -24.03 -1.61
N VAL A 46 2.04 -24.24 -0.43
CA VAL A 46 2.96 -23.27 0.20
C VAL A 46 4.24 -23.10 -0.62
N LEU A 47 4.82 -24.17 -1.12
CA LEU A 47 6.02 -24.10 -1.95
C LEU A 47 5.76 -23.33 -3.25
N VAL A 48 4.71 -23.65 -3.99
CA VAL A 48 4.41 -23.02 -5.28
C VAL A 48 3.95 -21.57 -5.13
N LEU A 49 2.86 -21.33 -4.38
CA LEU A 49 2.29 -20.00 -4.25
C LEU A 49 3.07 -19.13 -3.25
N GLY A 50 3.65 -19.75 -2.22
CA GLY A 50 4.47 -19.04 -1.25
C GLY A 50 5.73 -18.44 -1.88
N THR A 51 6.34 -19.10 -2.84
CA THR A 51 7.49 -18.57 -3.59
C THR A 51 7.10 -17.32 -4.39
N VAL A 52 5.95 -17.33 -5.07
CA VAL A 52 5.43 -16.16 -5.79
C VAL A 52 5.20 -14.99 -4.82
N VAL A 53 4.56 -15.25 -3.69
CA VAL A 53 4.29 -14.24 -2.66
C VAL A 53 5.59 -13.72 -2.03
N ALA A 54 6.56 -14.61 -1.78
CA ALA A 54 7.87 -14.20 -1.27
C ALA A 54 8.58 -13.24 -2.24
N VAL A 55 8.59 -13.59 -3.52
CA VAL A 55 9.20 -12.73 -4.55
C VAL A 55 8.49 -11.37 -4.61
N GLU A 56 7.16 -11.31 -4.60
CA GLU A 56 6.43 -10.03 -4.61
C GLU A 56 6.71 -9.15 -3.39
N ILE A 57 6.89 -9.74 -2.22
CA ILE A 57 7.14 -8.98 -0.98
C ILE A 57 8.60 -8.54 -0.86
N PHE A 58 9.55 -9.38 -1.23
CA PHE A 58 10.97 -9.16 -0.97
C PHE A 58 11.76 -8.65 -2.18
N LEU A 59 11.36 -8.99 -3.42
CA LEU A 59 12.05 -8.54 -4.64
C LEU A 59 12.18 -7.00 -4.71
N PRO A 60 11.15 -6.19 -4.39
CA PRO A 60 11.24 -4.73 -4.41
C PRO A 60 12.32 -4.15 -3.48
N GLN A 61 12.78 -4.92 -2.50
CA GLN A 61 13.83 -4.49 -1.58
C GLN A 61 15.24 -4.67 -2.15
N THR A 62 15.38 -5.51 -3.18
CA THR A 62 16.68 -5.76 -3.84
C THR A 62 17.02 -4.63 -4.82
N PRO A 63 18.31 -4.43 -5.15
CA PRO A 63 18.71 -3.49 -6.20
C PRO A 63 18.04 -3.81 -7.55
N PHE A 64 18.00 -5.08 -7.91
CA PHE A 64 17.36 -5.55 -9.15
C PHE A 64 15.84 -5.26 -9.15
N GLY A 65 15.15 -5.58 -8.06
CA GLY A 65 13.71 -5.30 -7.94
C GLY A 65 13.39 -3.82 -8.05
N ARG A 66 14.19 -2.96 -7.43
CA ARG A 66 14.05 -1.50 -7.56
C ARG A 66 14.24 -1.01 -8.98
N THR A 67 15.17 -1.58 -9.73
CA THR A 67 15.36 -1.26 -11.15
C THR A 67 14.18 -1.76 -11.98
N LEU A 68 13.70 -2.97 -11.71
CA LEU A 68 12.55 -3.55 -12.39
C LEU A 68 11.25 -2.75 -12.13
N GLU A 69 11.03 -2.25 -10.91
CA GLU A 69 9.87 -1.41 -10.59
C GLU A 69 9.88 -0.03 -11.28
N ARG A 70 11.05 0.44 -11.72
CA ARG A 70 11.20 1.67 -12.53
C ARG A 70 10.99 1.42 -14.03
N ALA A 71 10.94 0.17 -14.47
CA ALA A 71 10.70 -0.19 -15.84
C ALA A 71 9.22 0.02 -16.24
N PRO A 72 8.92 0.18 -17.54
CA PRO A 72 7.55 0.27 -18.03
C PRO A 72 6.70 -0.93 -17.56
N PHE A 73 5.41 -0.68 -17.32
CA PHE A 73 4.46 -1.68 -16.83
C PHE A 73 4.55 -3.03 -17.58
N LEU A 74 4.54 -2.98 -18.92
CA LEU A 74 4.59 -4.19 -19.75
C LEU A 74 5.88 -4.99 -19.53
N VAL A 75 7.01 -4.32 -19.41
CA VAL A 75 8.31 -4.97 -19.16
C VAL A 75 8.31 -5.66 -17.81
N THR A 76 7.86 -4.95 -16.76
CA THR A 76 7.74 -5.52 -15.40
C THR A 76 6.80 -6.70 -15.38
N PHE A 77 5.65 -6.60 -16.07
CA PHE A 77 4.66 -7.66 -16.17
C PHE A 77 5.24 -8.92 -16.84
N VAL A 78 5.85 -8.77 -18.01
CA VAL A 78 6.41 -9.91 -18.78
C VAL A 78 7.57 -10.57 -18.04
N VAL A 79 8.48 -9.77 -17.48
CA VAL A 79 9.63 -10.32 -16.71
C VAL A 79 9.15 -11.10 -15.49
N LYS A 80 8.20 -10.59 -14.74
CA LYS A 80 7.63 -11.28 -13.57
C LYS A 80 6.87 -12.54 -14.00
N TRP A 81 6.07 -12.46 -15.06
CA TRP A 81 5.34 -13.61 -15.58
C TRP A 81 6.28 -14.75 -15.96
N LEU A 82 7.31 -14.47 -16.75
CA LEU A 82 8.31 -15.46 -17.17
C LEU A 82 9.07 -16.03 -15.97
N ALA A 83 9.48 -15.18 -15.02
CA ALA A 83 10.21 -15.60 -13.82
C ALA A 83 9.35 -16.54 -12.95
N TYR A 84 8.09 -16.19 -12.70
CA TYR A 84 7.19 -17.02 -11.89
C TYR A 84 6.83 -18.30 -12.59
N TYR A 85 6.58 -18.23 -13.90
CA TYR A 85 6.33 -19.43 -14.69
C TYR A 85 7.52 -20.40 -14.64
N ALA A 86 8.74 -19.90 -14.82
CA ALA A 86 9.96 -20.68 -14.71
C ALA A 86 10.14 -21.30 -13.31
N LEU A 87 9.93 -20.52 -12.25
CA LEU A 87 10.00 -21.00 -10.87
C LEU A 87 9.02 -22.14 -10.61
N ILE A 88 7.78 -21.99 -11.05
CA ILE A 88 6.75 -23.01 -10.86
C ILE A 88 7.05 -24.27 -11.68
N VAL A 89 7.56 -24.13 -12.90
CA VAL A 89 7.99 -25.29 -13.72
C VAL A 89 9.14 -26.04 -13.04
N ILE A 90 10.14 -25.33 -12.51
CA ILE A 90 11.26 -25.91 -11.77
C ILE A 90 10.74 -26.65 -10.52
N GLU A 91 9.78 -26.09 -9.82
CA GLU A 91 9.22 -26.67 -8.60
C GLU A 91 8.39 -27.92 -8.87
N ILE A 92 7.59 -27.93 -9.95
CA ILE A 92 6.87 -29.12 -10.43
C ILE A 92 7.86 -30.20 -10.85
N GLY A 93 8.90 -29.85 -11.59
CA GLY A 93 9.98 -30.78 -11.98
C GLY A 93 10.72 -31.37 -10.76
N GLY A 94 11.05 -30.52 -9.80
CA GLY A 94 11.67 -30.92 -8.53
C GLY A 94 10.78 -31.85 -7.70
N ARG A 95 9.46 -31.66 -7.74
CA ARG A 95 8.50 -32.59 -7.12
C ARG A 95 8.55 -33.98 -7.75
N VAL A 96 8.50 -34.06 -9.07
CA VAL A 96 8.63 -35.32 -9.79
C VAL A 96 9.97 -35.99 -9.44
N GLY A 97 11.07 -35.22 -9.46
CA GLY A 97 12.40 -35.72 -9.08
C GLY A 97 12.44 -36.29 -7.64
N ARG A 98 11.85 -35.58 -6.66
CA ARG A 98 11.76 -36.06 -5.26
C ARG A 98 11.00 -37.39 -5.18
N HIS A 99 9.89 -37.55 -5.90
CA HIS A 99 9.13 -38.79 -5.90
C HIS A 99 9.95 -39.94 -6.50
N LEU A 100 10.69 -39.69 -7.58
CA LEU A 100 11.59 -40.69 -8.20
C LEU A 100 12.72 -41.11 -7.25
N VAL A 101 13.38 -40.15 -6.60
CA VAL A 101 14.46 -40.41 -5.62
C VAL A 101 13.92 -41.19 -4.42
N THR A 102 12.78 -40.82 -3.87
CA THR A 102 12.16 -41.51 -2.73
C THR A 102 11.80 -42.96 -3.11
N ALA A 103 11.23 -43.18 -4.29
CA ALA A 103 10.92 -44.51 -4.78
C ALA A 103 12.19 -45.37 -4.92
N ALA A 104 13.26 -44.82 -5.47
CA ALA A 104 14.56 -45.51 -5.59
C ALA A 104 15.17 -45.87 -4.24
N LEU A 105 15.09 -44.99 -3.25
CA LEU A 105 15.63 -45.23 -1.89
C LEU A 105 14.86 -46.30 -1.10
N ILE A 106 13.56 -46.46 -1.36
CA ILE A 106 12.71 -47.46 -0.69
C ILE A 106 12.77 -48.83 -1.44
N GLY A 107 13.53 -48.91 -2.52
CA GLY A 107 13.63 -50.14 -3.35
C GLY A 107 12.37 -50.42 -4.19
N GLY A 108 11.51 -49.41 -4.36
CA GLY A 108 10.33 -49.47 -5.20
C GLY A 108 10.65 -49.12 -6.66
N ASP A 109 9.87 -49.67 -7.60
CA ASP A 109 9.93 -49.27 -8.99
C ASP A 109 9.42 -47.82 -9.17
N PRO A 110 10.29 -46.87 -9.55
CA PRO A 110 9.92 -45.47 -9.71
C PRO A 110 8.75 -45.26 -10.68
N THR A 111 8.65 -46.09 -11.70
CA THR A 111 7.57 -45.99 -12.69
C THR A 111 6.24 -46.44 -12.13
N ARG A 112 6.21 -47.39 -11.21
CA ARG A 112 4.99 -47.87 -10.52
C ARG A 112 4.50 -46.81 -9.50
N VAL A 113 5.40 -46.14 -8.79
CA VAL A 113 5.02 -45.12 -7.82
C VAL A 113 4.39 -43.89 -8.52
N VAL A 114 4.94 -43.48 -9.66
CA VAL A 114 4.36 -42.40 -10.48
C VAL A 114 3.06 -42.84 -11.15
N ALA A 115 2.97 -44.12 -11.62
CA ALA A 115 1.77 -44.64 -12.27
C ALA A 115 0.62 -44.91 -11.28
N GLN A 116 0.92 -45.24 -10.01
CA GLN A 116 -0.10 -45.46 -8.97
C GLN A 116 -0.73 -44.17 -8.43
N GLN A 117 -0.12 -43.02 -8.69
CA GLN A 117 -0.68 -41.72 -8.38
C GLN A 117 -0.70 -40.81 -9.63
N PRO A 118 -1.44 -41.16 -10.68
CA PRO A 118 -1.53 -40.29 -11.83
C PRO A 118 -2.11 -38.95 -11.36
N PRO A 119 -1.52 -37.83 -11.79
CA PRO A 119 -2.10 -36.53 -11.50
C PRO A 119 -3.52 -36.55 -12.08
N ARG A 120 -4.54 -36.28 -11.23
CA ARG A 120 -5.94 -36.24 -11.67
C ARG A 120 -6.18 -35.18 -12.74
N VAL A 121 -5.32 -34.17 -12.79
CA VAL A 121 -5.29 -33.16 -13.84
C VAL A 121 -4.11 -33.43 -14.74
N PRO A 122 -4.32 -33.67 -16.04
CA PRO A 122 -3.21 -33.87 -17.00
C PRO A 122 -2.25 -32.68 -16.92
N LEU A 123 -0.93 -32.97 -16.98
CA LEU A 123 0.12 -31.95 -16.86
C LEU A 123 -0.11 -30.77 -17.81
N ARG A 124 -0.54 -31.03 -19.05
CA ARG A 124 -0.88 -30.00 -20.05
C ARG A 124 -1.99 -29.04 -19.56
N VAL A 125 -3.01 -29.57 -18.87
CA VAL A 125 -4.12 -28.77 -18.33
C VAL A 125 -3.65 -27.97 -17.12
N ALA A 126 -2.85 -28.58 -16.24
CA ALA A 126 -2.24 -27.87 -15.11
C ALA A 126 -1.35 -26.72 -15.59
N MET A 127 -0.52 -26.94 -16.61
CA MET A 127 0.34 -25.92 -17.21
C MET A 127 -0.48 -24.80 -17.89
N MET A 128 -1.58 -25.14 -18.54
CA MET A 128 -2.48 -24.15 -19.15
C MET A 128 -3.17 -23.29 -18.09
N ILE A 129 -3.70 -23.91 -17.04
CA ILE A 129 -4.30 -23.17 -15.91
C ILE A 129 -3.27 -22.22 -15.30
N LEU A 130 -2.06 -22.69 -15.08
CA LEU A 130 -0.98 -21.90 -14.51
C LEU A 130 -0.58 -20.73 -15.42
N ALA A 131 -0.48 -20.98 -16.74
CA ALA A 131 -0.16 -19.95 -17.73
C ALA A 131 -1.20 -18.82 -17.79
N LEU A 132 -2.44 -19.08 -17.40
CA LEU A 132 -3.51 -18.07 -17.32
C LEU A 132 -3.60 -17.45 -15.91
N PHE A 133 -3.46 -18.24 -14.87
CA PHE A 133 -3.65 -17.80 -13.50
C PHE A 133 -2.51 -16.88 -13.00
N VAL A 134 -1.26 -17.21 -13.33
CA VAL A 134 -0.10 -16.41 -12.89
C VAL A 134 -0.14 -14.98 -13.44
N PRO A 135 -0.34 -14.75 -14.76
CA PRO A 135 -0.45 -13.38 -15.26
C PRO A 135 -1.67 -12.64 -14.71
N PHE A 136 -2.79 -13.34 -14.46
CA PHE A 136 -3.95 -12.74 -13.82
C PHE A 136 -3.62 -12.21 -12.42
N VAL A 137 -2.95 -13.00 -11.59
CA VAL A 137 -2.52 -12.58 -10.24
C VAL A 137 -1.55 -11.40 -10.32
N ILE A 138 -0.55 -11.45 -11.22
CA ILE A 138 0.39 -10.36 -11.43
C ILE A 138 -0.34 -9.08 -11.85
N LEU A 139 -1.30 -9.20 -12.76
CA LEU A 139 -2.12 -8.08 -13.22
C LEU A 139 -2.88 -7.44 -12.07
N VAL A 140 -3.56 -8.23 -11.24
CA VAL A 140 -4.29 -7.75 -10.06
C VAL A 140 -3.36 -7.03 -9.08
N ILE A 141 -2.18 -7.60 -8.78
CA ILE A 141 -1.18 -6.98 -7.92
C ILE A 141 -0.68 -5.64 -8.51
N GLN A 142 -0.41 -5.60 -9.81
CA GLN A 142 0.06 -4.37 -10.46
C GLN A 142 -1.03 -3.30 -10.54
N LEU A 143 -2.28 -3.68 -10.80
CA LEU A 143 -3.42 -2.75 -10.75
C LEU A 143 -3.65 -2.21 -9.34
N SER A 144 -3.52 -3.05 -8.30
CA SER A 144 -3.65 -2.59 -6.92
C SER A 144 -2.55 -1.59 -6.52
N ARG A 145 -1.35 -1.72 -7.08
CA ARG A 145 -0.27 -0.74 -6.88
C ARG A 145 -0.50 0.58 -7.62
N LEU A 146 -1.12 0.54 -8.81
CA LEU A 146 -1.43 1.75 -9.59
C LEU A 146 -2.60 2.55 -9.01
N MET A 147 -3.63 1.85 -8.53
CA MET A 147 -4.87 2.47 -8.05
C MET A 147 -4.92 2.62 -6.52
N GLY A 148 -4.05 1.89 -5.79
CA GLY A 148 -4.17 1.69 -4.35
C GLY A 148 -5.03 0.46 -4.02
N GLU A 149 -4.61 -0.33 -3.02
CA GLU A 149 -5.29 -1.59 -2.64
C GLU A 149 -6.74 -1.37 -2.23
N ARG A 150 -7.02 -0.28 -1.50
CA ARG A 150 -8.38 0.06 -1.04
C ARG A 150 -9.26 0.50 -2.18
N THR A 151 -8.76 1.38 -3.04
CA THR A 151 -9.48 1.89 -4.21
C THR A 151 -9.87 0.73 -5.13
N LEU A 152 -8.93 -0.17 -5.45
CA LEU A 152 -9.22 -1.34 -6.27
C LEU A 152 -10.28 -2.24 -5.63
N ARG A 153 -10.14 -2.54 -4.34
CA ARG A 153 -11.12 -3.34 -3.60
C ARG A 153 -12.50 -2.70 -3.61
N ASP A 154 -12.59 -1.39 -3.35
CA ASP A 154 -13.85 -0.66 -3.25
C ASP A 154 -14.54 -0.56 -4.62
N ILE A 155 -13.78 -0.45 -5.72
CA ILE A 155 -14.30 -0.53 -7.10
C ILE A 155 -14.81 -1.94 -7.40
N VAL A 156 -14.02 -2.98 -7.13
CA VAL A 156 -14.39 -4.39 -7.40
C VAL A 156 -15.63 -4.79 -6.59
N LEU A 157 -15.74 -4.34 -5.34
CA LEU A 157 -16.93 -4.60 -4.50
C LEU A 157 -18.10 -3.66 -4.79
N GLY A 158 -17.95 -2.69 -5.69
CA GLY A 158 -18.99 -1.71 -6.02
C GLY A 158 -19.41 -0.83 -4.86
N ARG A 159 -18.50 -0.61 -3.88
CA ARG A 159 -18.82 0.09 -2.63
C ARG A 159 -19.37 1.49 -2.86
N TYR A 160 -18.84 2.21 -3.84
CA TYR A 160 -19.19 3.60 -4.17
C TYR A 160 -19.92 3.74 -5.50
N HIS A 161 -20.42 2.63 -6.05
CA HIS A 161 -21.29 2.67 -7.24
C HIS A 161 -22.57 3.50 -7.01
N ARG A 162 -23.04 3.53 -5.76
CA ARG A 162 -24.04 4.49 -5.30
C ARG A 162 -23.38 5.47 -4.34
N PRO A 163 -23.56 6.79 -4.52
CA PRO A 163 -23.02 7.79 -3.62
C PRO A 163 -23.42 7.53 -2.16
N ARG A 164 -22.48 7.70 -1.24
CA ARG A 164 -22.70 7.49 0.19
C ARG A 164 -22.21 8.70 0.98
N ALA A 165 -23.03 9.15 1.93
CA ALA A 165 -22.60 10.10 2.94
C ALA A 165 -21.78 9.37 4.01
N GLU A 166 -20.59 9.87 4.30
CA GLU A 166 -19.71 9.34 5.33
C GLU A 166 -18.90 10.48 5.97
N GLU A 167 -18.38 10.26 7.16
CA GLU A 167 -17.44 11.19 7.79
C GLU A 167 -16.01 10.75 7.52
N ARG A 168 -15.15 11.72 7.14
CA ARG A 168 -13.75 11.48 6.86
C ARG A 168 -12.85 12.56 7.43
N PHE A 169 -11.61 12.15 7.71
CA PHE A 169 -10.49 13.05 7.95
C PHE A 169 -9.74 13.28 6.64
N PHE A 170 -9.31 14.53 6.42
CA PHE A 170 -8.41 14.91 5.33
C PHE A 170 -7.19 15.61 5.90
N LEU A 171 -6.03 15.05 5.59
CA LEU A 171 -4.72 15.63 5.90
C LEU A 171 -4.07 16.06 4.58
N PHE A 172 -3.87 17.36 4.42
CA PHE A 172 -3.14 17.94 3.31
C PHE A 172 -1.72 18.20 3.78
N VAL A 173 -0.74 17.70 3.02
CA VAL A 173 0.69 17.80 3.35
C VAL A 173 1.39 18.42 2.16
N ASP A 174 1.83 19.68 2.30
CA ASP A 174 2.50 20.49 1.28
C ASP A 174 4.00 20.61 1.58
N ILE A 175 4.82 20.78 0.54
CA ILE A 175 6.26 20.98 0.65
C ILE A 175 6.58 22.46 0.65
N ALA A 176 6.98 22.99 1.80
CA ALA A 176 7.29 24.40 1.95
C ALA A 176 8.43 24.84 1.02
N GLY A 177 8.15 25.86 0.18
CA GLY A 177 9.15 26.43 -0.72
C GLY A 177 9.48 25.59 -1.96
N SER A 178 8.60 24.70 -2.38
CA SER A 178 8.76 23.87 -3.58
C SER A 178 8.90 24.68 -4.87
N THR A 179 8.12 25.75 -5.04
CA THR A 179 8.17 26.61 -6.23
C THR A 179 9.54 27.28 -6.42
N PRO A 180 10.08 28.08 -5.46
CA PRO A 180 11.43 28.64 -5.59
C PRO A 180 12.52 27.56 -5.64
N LEU A 181 12.30 26.39 -5.05
CA LEU A 181 13.20 25.27 -5.20
C LEU A 181 13.24 24.80 -6.67
N ALA A 182 12.07 24.59 -7.28
CA ALA A 182 11.97 24.14 -8.67
C ALA A 182 12.64 25.12 -9.66
N GLU A 183 12.49 26.45 -9.42
CA GLU A 183 13.16 27.49 -10.19
C GLU A 183 14.69 27.39 -10.06
N ARG A 184 15.20 27.10 -8.86
CA ARG A 184 16.64 27.00 -8.58
C ARG A 184 17.29 25.74 -9.16
N ILE A 185 16.67 24.57 -8.98
CA ILE A 185 17.29 23.27 -9.37
C ILE A 185 16.81 22.73 -10.73
N GLY A 186 15.82 23.39 -11.34
CA GLY A 186 15.20 23.00 -12.60
C GLY A 186 14.13 21.90 -12.47
N ALA A 187 13.20 21.86 -13.41
CA ALA A 187 11.99 21.03 -13.36
C ALA A 187 12.28 19.52 -13.18
N ALA A 188 13.28 18.98 -13.88
CA ALA A 188 13.61 17.56 -13.78
C ALA A 188 14.19 17.17 -12.40
N ALA A 189 15.00 18.04 -11.78
CA ALA A 189 15.53 17.78 -10.44
C ALA A 189 14.42 17.98 -9.39
N ALA A 190 13.56 18.99 -9.56
CA ALA A 190 12.40 19.20 -8.70
C ALA A 190 11.46 17.98 -8.72
N HIS A 191 11.17 17.42 -9.90
CA HIS A 191 10.36 16.19 -10.02
C HIS A 191 10.99 15.01 -9.25
N ARG A 192 12.32 14.82 -9.35
CA ARG A 192 13.01 13.78 -8.58
C ARG A 192 12.96 14.03 -7.06
N PHE A 193 13.09 15.30 -6.65
CA PHE A 193 12.95 15.71 -5.25
C PHE A 193 11.57 15.36 -4.70
N LEU A 194 10.50 15.79 -5.38
CA LEU A 194 9.11 15.48 -5.02
C LEU A 194 8.87 13.97 -4.97
N GLY A 195 9.30 13.25 -6.03
CA GLY A 195 9.15 11.78 -6.07
C GLY A 195 9.82 11.07 -4.90
N ARG A 196 10.98 11.57 -4.42
CA ARG A 196 11.66 11.03 -3.26
C ARG A 196 10.92 11.34 -1.94
N VAL A 197 10.40 12.56 -1.80
CA VAL A 197 9.55 12.93 -0.65
C VAL A 197 8.33 12.02 -0.58
N PHE A 198 7.60 11.86 -1.68
CA PHE A 198 6.41 11.01 -1.75
C PHE A 198 6.73 9.54 -1.47
N GLN A 199 7.86 9.06 -1.96
CA GLN A 199 8.33 7.69 -1.68
C GLN A 199 8.59 7.47 -0.19
N LEU A 200 9.22 8.43 0.49
CA LEU A 200 9.48 8.34 1.94
C LEU A 200 8.21 8.50 2.78
N ALA A 201 7.26 9.31 2.33
CA ALA A 201 5.97 9.50 2.98
C ALA A 201 5.08 8.24 2.93
N SER A 202 5.22 7.39 1.91
CA SER A 202 4.33 6.24 1.69
C SER A 202 4.35 5.24 2.87
N ALA A 203 5.51 4.97 3.47
CA ALA A 203 5.60 4.01 4.57
C ALA A 203 4.87 4.49 5.85
N PRO A 204 5.06 5.74 6.33
CA PRO A 204 4.24 6.28 7.42
C PRO A 204 2.74 6.32 7.11
N ILE A 205 2.35 6.71 5.89
CA ILE A 205 0.93 6.75 5.49
C ILE A 205 0.32 5.36 5.64
N ASP A 206 1.00 4.32 5.16
CA ASP A 206 0.58 2.93 5.30
C ASP A 206 0.56 2.46 6.76
N ASP A 207 1.59 2.82 7.56
CA ASP A 207 1.71 2.40 8.96
C ASP A 207 0.56 2.96 9.82
N TYR A 208 0.12 4.18 9.53
CA TYR A 208 -1.02 4.84 10.18
C TYR A 208 -2.35 4.65 9.42
N ARG A 209 -2.40 3.70 8.46
CA ARG A 209 -3.60 3.34 7.70
C ARG A 209 -4.23 4.49 6.92
N GLY A 210 -3.43 5.47 6.51
CA GLY A 210 -3.86 6.54 5.60
C GLY A 210 -4.11 6.00 4.19
N GLU A 211 -5.02 6.62 3.49
CA GLU A 211 -5.28 6.39 2.08
C GLU A 211 -4.85 7.62 1.29
N ILE A 212 -3.90 7.47 0.38
CA ILE A 212 -3.53 8.56 -0.51
C ILE A 212 -4.66 8.73 -1.52
N TYR A 213 -5.35 9.86 -1.42
CA TYR A 213 -6.40 10.21 -2.36
C TYR A 213 -5.83 10.69 -3.68
N GLN A 214 -4.93 11.66 -3.63
CA GLN A 214 -4.25 12.19 -4.81
C GLN A 214 -2.98 12.95 -4.46
N TYR A 215 -2.14 13.15 -5.47
CA TYR A 215 -1.04 14.09 -5.45
C TYR A 215 -1.42 15.31 -6.29
N VAL A 216 -1.31 16.51 -5.74
CA VAL A 216 -1.64 17.77 -6.42
C VAL A 216 -0.40 18.66 -6.42
N GLY A 217 0.36 18.62 -7.51
CA GLY A 217 1.64 19.33 -7.56
C GLY A 217 2.63 18.78 -6.55
N ASP A 218 2.91 19.54 -5.52
CA ASP A 218 3.81 19.22 -4.40
C ASP A 218 3.07 18.80 -3.11
N GLU A 219 1.74 18.71 -3.18
CA GLU A 219 0.87 18.34 -2.07
C GLU A 219 0.46 16.86 -2.12
N ILE A 220 0.40 16.21 -0.96
CA ILE A 220 -0.21 14.88 -0.77
C ILE A 220 -1.53 15.06 -0.02
N VAL A 221 -2.62 14.62 -0.61
CA VAL A 221 -3.93 14.55 0.04
C VAL A 221 -4.13 13.15 0.58
N ILE A 222 -4.21 13.03 1.90
CA ILE A 222 -4.38 11.77 2.62
C ILE A 222 -5.73 11.79 3.32
N THR A 223 -6.43 10.65 3.32
CA THR A 223 -7.74 10.55 3.96
C THR A 223 -7.88 9.28 4.80
N TRP A 224 -8.77 9.34 5.78
CA TRP A 224 -9.20 8.22 6.62
C TRP A 224 -10.71 8.23 6.77
N THR A 225 -11.31 7.05 6.89
CA THR A 225 -12.67 6.96 7.42
C THR A 225 -12.69 7.44 8.88
N ALA A 226 -13.85 7.91 9.38
CA ALA A 226 -13.97 8.36 10.76
C ALA A 226 -13.47 7.32 11.77
N SER A 227 -13.81 6.05 11.57
CA SER A 227 -13.42 4.96 12.46
C SER A 227 -11.92 4.65 12.46
N GLU A 228 -11.24 4.81 11.33
CA GLU A 228 -9.80 4.54 11.22
C GLU A 228 -8.95 5.72 11.69
N GLY A 229 -9.35 6.95 11.33
CA GLY A 229 -8.62 8.16 11.70
C GLY A 229 -8.71 8.48 13.18
N ARG A 230 -9.87 8.17 13.80
CA ARG A 230 -10.11 8.40 15.22
C ARG A 230 -9.10 7.71 16.13
N GLN A 231 -8.75 6.45 15.83
CA GLN A 231 -7.91 5.60 16.67
C GLN A 231 -6.49 6.15 16.78
N ASP A 232 -6.02 6.34 18.03
CA ASP A 232 -4.64 6.76 18.34
C ASP A 232 -4.20 8.02 17.59
N ALA A 233 -5.14 8.93 17.32
CA ALA A 233 -4.92 10.16 16.54
C ALA A 233 -4.09 9.90 15.26
N ARG A 234 -4.39 8.84 14.51
CA ARG A 234 -3.59 8.39 13.37
C ARG A 234 -3.23 9.47 12.35
N PRO A 235 -4.12 10.42 11.99
CA PRO A 235 -3.73 11.50 11.08
C PRO A 235 -2.61 12.39 11.63
N LEU A 236 -2.60 12.67 12.94
CA LEU A 236 -1.55 13.44 13.60
C LEU A 236 -0.25 12.62 13.62
N ALA A 237 -0.32 11.38 14.09
CA ALA A 237 0.83 10.48 14.15
C ALA A 237 1.43 10.21 12.74
N CYS A 238 0.59 10.16 11.71
CA CYS A 238 1.02 10.02 10.31
C CYS A 238 1.89 11.20 9.88
N PHE A 239 1.47 12.45 10.15
CA PHE A 239 2.27 13.62 9.81
C PHE A 239 3.65 13.58 10.45
N PHE A 240 3.74 13.32 11.75
CA PHE A 240 5.02 13.25 12.45
C PHE A 240 5.86 12.05 11.99
N GLY A 241 5.23 10.95 11.61
CA GLY A 241 5.92 9.81 10.98
C GLY A 241 6.54 10.16 9.63
N ILE A 242 5.85 10.96 8.81
CA ILE A 242 6.38 11.48 7.54
C ILE A 242 7.56 12.42 7.83
N GLU A 243 7.39 13.35 8.75
CA GLU A 243 8.44 14.30 9.16
C GLU A 243 9.70 13.57 9.65
N GLN A 244 9.56 12.57 10.50
CA GLN A 244 10.67 11.75 10.98
C GLN A 244 11.39 11.02 9.85
N ALA A 245 10.64 10.46 8.88
CA ALA A 245 11.22 9.78 7.72
C ALA A 245 12.06 10.74 6.86
N LEU A 246 11.56 11.96 6.64
CA LEU A 246 12.26 13.00 5.88
C LEU A 246 13.48 13.55 6.63
N THR A 247 13.36 13.79 7.93
CA THR A 247 14.46 14.23 8.79
C THR A 247 15.58 13.19 8.80
N SER A 248 15.25 11.91 8.87
CA SER A 248 16.24 10.81 8.80
C SER A 248 16.99 10.75 7.46
N ALA A 249 16.40 11.30 6.39
CA ALA A 249 16.98 11.36 5.06
C ALA A 249 17.55 12.77 4.71
N ALA A 250 17.55 13.71 5.64
CA ALA A 250 17.87 15.11 5.37
C ALA A 250 19.27 15.30 4.74
N GLN A 251 20.29 14.58 5.25
CA GLN A 251 21.64 14.63 4.69
C GLN A 251 21.71 14.18 3.23
N ASP A 252 20.93 13.16 2.88
CA ASP A 252 20.86 12.68 1.50
C ASP A 252 20.18 13.71 0.59
N PHE A 253 19.12 14.38 1.07
CA PHE A 253 18.48 15.46 0.33
C PHE A 253 19.41 16.65 0.14
N ASP A 254 20.13 17.02 1.18
CA ASP A 254 21.06 18.14 1.12
C ASP A 254 22.20 17.86 0.13
N ARG A 255 22.75 16.65 0.14
CA ARG A 255 23.78 16.22 -0.81
C ARG A 255 23.27 16.22 -2.27
N ASP A 256 22.05 15.71 -2.51
CA ASP A 256 21.53 15.44 -3.85
C ASP A 256 20.82 16.66 -4.47
N PHE A 257 20.27 17.58 -3.64
CA PHE A 257 19.44 18.72 -4.06
C PHE A 257 19.84 20.06 -3.41
N GLY A 258 20.77 20.06 -2.45
CA GLY A 258 21.22 21.25 -1.73
C GLY A 258 20.18 21.80 -0.73
N VAL A 259 19.18 21.02 -0.35
CA VAL A 259 18.15 21.40 0.62
C VAL A 259 17.38 20.20 1.16
N ALA A 260 17.14 20.18 2.45
CA ALA A 260 16.23 19.22 3.08
C ALA A 260 14.75 19.66 2.93
N PRO A 261 13.83 18.74 2.69
CA PRO A 261 12.41 19.08 2.58
C PRO A 261 11.84 19.56 3.91
N ARG A 262 10.98 20.56 3.86
CA ARG A 262 10.16 21.02 4.99
C ARG A 262 8.71 20.88 4.63
N LEU A 263 7.90 20.39 5.56
CA LEU A 263 6.48 20.18 5.35
C LEU A 263 5.64 21.27 6.00
N ARG A 264 4.48 21.51 5.41
CA ARG A 264 3.33 22.16 6.03
C ARG A 264 2.15 21.24 5.92
N ALA A 265 1.24 21.31 6.88
CA ALA A 265 0.06 20.45 6.85
C ALA A 265 -1.16 21.09 7.48
N ALA A 266 -2.31 20.64 7.01
CA ALA A 266 -3.61 20.95 7.62
C ALA A 266 -4.44 19.68 7.75
N LEU A 267 -5.11 19.53 8.88
CA LEU A 267 -6.05 18.45 9.15
C LEU A 267 -7.44 19.01 9.45
N HIS A 268 -8.44 18.53 8.73
CA HIS A 268 -9.84 18.79 9.02
C HIS A 268 -10.66 17.51 8.89
N ALA A 269 -11.83 17.47 9.52
CA ALA A 269 -12.74 16.33 9.47
C ALA A 269 -14.19 16.79 9.37
N GLY A 270 -14.97 16.04 8.63
CA GLY A 270 -16.41 16.31 8.50
C GLY A 270 -17.09 15.41 7.48
N PRO A 271 -18.37 15.69 7.21
CA PRO A 271 -19.18 14.91 6.28
C PRO A 271 -18.77 15.13 4.82
N VAL A 272 -18.72 14.05 4.06
CA VAL A 272 -18.51 14.03 2.61
C VAL A 272 -19.49 13.07 1.95
N VAL A 273 -19.79 13.31 0.69
CA VAL A 273 -20.45 12.33 -0.17
C VAL A 273 -19.39 11.71 -1.06
N THR A 274 -19.19 10.40 -0.88
CA THR A 274 -18.23 9.62 -1.66
C THR A 274 -18.97 8.83 -2.75
N GLY A 275 -18.52 8.91 -3.99
CA GLY A 275 -19.12 8.22 -5.11
C GLY A 275 -18.18 8.09 -6.30
N GLU A 276 -18.51 7.14 -7.20
CA GLU A 276 -17.87 7.06 -8.51
C GLU A 276 -18.37 8.16 -9.42
N VAL A 277 -17.46 8.82 -10.12
CA VAL A 277 -17.75 9.86 -11.12
C VAL A 277 -16.95 9.60 -12.39
N GLY A 278 -17.54 9.95 -13.52
CA GLY A 278 -16.93 9.87 -14.85
C GLY A 278 -17.36 8.61 -15.62
N GLU A 279 -17.44 8.74 -16.93
CA GLU A 279 -17.82 7.66 -17.86
C GLU A 279 -16.59 7.06 -18.55
N SER A 280 -15.76 7.86 -19.17
CA SER A 280 -14.55 7.42 -19.86
C SER A 280 -13.38 7.12 -18.90
N ARG A 281 -13.32 7.80 -17.75
CA ARG A 281 -12.40 7.56 -16.64
C ARG A 281 -13.17 7.64 -15.34
N ARG A 282 -13.40 6.50 -14.72
CA ARG A 282 -14.03 6.44 -13.40
C ARG A 282 -13.04 6.74 -12.31
N ALA A 283 -13.43 7.59 -11.37
CA ALA A 283 -12.67 7.90 -10.17
C ALA A 283 -13.61 7.96 -8.97
N ILE A 284 -13.12 7.53 -7.82
CA ILE A 284 -13.81 7.78 -6.55
C ILE A 284 -13.49 9.22 -6.15
N VAL A 285 -14.53 10.03 -5.97
CA VAL A 285 -14.38 11.43 -5.57
C VAL A 285 -15.16 11.72 -4.30
N PHE A 286 -14.65 12.70 -3.55
CA PHE A 286 -15.27 13.21 -2.33
C PHE A 286 -15.88 14.57 -2.60
N HIS A 287 -17.18 14.69 -2.39
CA HIS A 287 -17.91 15.95 -2.48
C HIS A 287 -18.26 16.45 -1.09
N GLY A 288 -17.97 17.70 -0.82
CA GLY A 288 -18.27 18.35 0.47
C GLY A 288 -17.34 19.53 0.75
N ASP A 289 -17.66 20.33 1.74
CA ASP A 289 -16.86 21.50 2.13
C ASP A 289 -15.56 21.12 2.87
N VAL A 290 -15.45 19.89 3.33
CA VAL A 290 -14.32 19.41 4.16
C VAL A 290 -12.97 19.59 3.44
N MET A 291 -12.86 19.18 2.19
CA MET A 291 -11.61 19.34 1.42
C MET A 291 -11.26 20.82 1.20
N ASN A 292 -12.26 21.62 0.84
CA ASN A 292 -12.07 23.07 0.66
C ASN A 292 -11.64 23.75 1.97
N THR A 293 -12.24 23.34 3.08
CA THR A 293 -11.87 23.85 4.40
C THR A 293 -10.44 23.44 4.77
N THR A 294 -10.05 22.18 4.51
CA THR A 294 -8.66 21.71 4.74
C THR A 294 -7.66 22.52 3.94
N ALA A 295 -7.91 22.76 2.64
CA ALA A 295 -7.04 23.56 1.77
C ALA A 295 -6.91 25.01 2.28
N ARG A 296 -8.00 25.60 2.80
CA ARG A 296 -7.99 26.95 3.36
C ARG A 296 -7.22 27.02 4.67
N ILE A 297 -7.32 26.00 5.53
CA ILE A 297 -6.52 25.90 6.77
C ILE A 297 -5.04 25.75 6.41
N GLU A 298 -4.71 24.94 5.37
CA GLU A 298 -3.34 24.82 4.87
C GLU A 298 -2.78 26.18 4.45
N GLY A 299 -3.54 26.98 3.68
CA GLY A 299 -3.13 28.32 3.29
C GLY A 299 -2.79 29.24 4.48
N VAL A 300 -3.51 29.12 5.59
CA VAL A 300 -3.28 29.90 6.82
C VAL A 300 -2.00 29.46 7.57
N THR A 301 -1.48 28.25 7.36
CA THR A 301 -0.23 27.79 8.00
C THR A 301 0.93 28.73 7.75
N ARG A 302 1.01 29.27 6.52
CA ARG A 302 2.04 30.23 6.12
C ARG A 302 1.92 31.55 6.88
N ASP A 303 0.70 32.09 6.94
CA ASP A 303 0.44 33.40 7.54
C ASP A 303 0.70 33.38 9.05
N LEU A 304 0.37 32.27 9.70
CA LEU A 304 0.60 32.03 11.12
C LEU A 304 2.01 31.55 11.47
N GLY A 305 2.86 31.27 10.47
CA GLY A 305 4.21 30.72 10.69
C GLY A 305 4.21 29.38 11.39
N ARG A 306 3.16 28.58 11.18
CA ARG A 306 2.99 27.25 11.80
C ARG A 306 3.18 26.13 10.77
N GLN A 307 3.69 25.01 11.26
CA GLN A 307 3.94 23.86 10.40
C GLN A 307 2.71 22.97 10.22
N PHE A 308 1.95 22.73 11.28
CA PHE A 308 0.80 21.86 11.24
C PHE A 308 -0.40 22.49 11.99
N LEU A 309 -1.48 22.70 11.26
CA LEU A 309 -2.74 23.22 11.80
C LEU A 309 -3.82 22.15 11.75
N VAL A 310 -4.62 22.10 12.80
CA VAL A 310 -5.73 21.16 12.94
C VAL A 310 -6.98 21.92 13.38
N SER A 311 -8.11 21.65 12.74
CA SER A 311 -9.40 22.22 13.14
C SER A 311 -9.92 21.62 14.43
N ALA A 312 -10.71 22.39 15.20
CA ALA A 312 -11.42 21.89 16.36
C ALA A 312 -12.30 20.68 16.01
N ASP A 313 -12.95 20.71 14.85
CA ASP A 313 -13.80 19.61 14.36
C ASP A 313 -13.03 18.29 14.21
N ALA A 314 -11.77 18.35 13.73
CA ALA A 314 -10.93 17.18 13.63
C ALA A 314 -10.48 16.70 15.02
N LEU A 315 -10.03 17.62 15.90
CA LEU A 315 -9.57 17.27 17.25
C LEU A 315 -10.66 16.58 18.08
N GLN A 316 -11.89 17.07 18.03
CA GLN A 316 -13.02 16.50 18.77
C GLN A 316 -13.37 15.07 18.35
N ARG A 317 -12.93 14.65 17.16
CA ARG A 317 -13.18 13.32 16.61
C ARG A 317 -12.01 12.34 16.80
N LEU A 318 -10.88 12.80 17.33
CA LEU A 318 -9.68 12.01 17.54
C LEU A 318 -9.60 11.49 18.98
N ASP A 319 -9.13 10.26 19.16
CA ASP A 319 -8.73 9.71 20.45
C ASP A 319 -7.18 9.77 20.56
N GLY A 320 -6.64 9.94 21.78
CA GLY A 320 -5.18 9.95 21.99
C GLY A 320 -4.50 11.27 21.62
N VAL A 321 -5.24 12.35 21.59
CA VAL A 321 -4.73 13.69 21.27
C VAL A 321 -3.80 14.23 22.35
N GLU A 322 -3.93 13.73 23.57
CA GLU A 322 -3.08 14.07 24.75
C GLU A 322 -1.60 13.72 24.56
N ALA A 323 -1.27 12.86 23.59
CA ALA A 323 0.10 12.55 23.21
C ALA A 323 0.79 13.68 22.42
N PHE A 324 0.09 14.76 22.11
CA PHE A 324 0.58 15.88 21.30
C PHE A 324 0.47 17.19 22.08
N ALA A 325 1.41 18.10 21.84
CA ALA A 325 1.32 19.46 22.35
C ALA A 325 0.36 20.27 21.46
N LEU A 326 -0.66 20.88 22.08
CA LEU A 326 -1.68 21.66 21.43
C LEU A 326 -1.56 23.13 21.84
N GLU A 327 -1.55 24.03 20.85
CA GLU A 327 -1.64 25.47 21.05
C GLU A 327 -2.90 26.00 20.36
N ASP A 328 -3.84 26.54 21.12
CA ASP A 328 -5.07 27.14 20.57
C ASP A 328 -4.74 28.47 19.90
N LEU A 329 -4.94 28.55 18.60
CA LEU A 329 -4.74 29.77 17.81
C LEU A 329 -6.05 30.58 17.63
N GLY A 330 -7.13 30.14 18.24
CA GLY A 330 -8.43 30.80 18.21
C GLY A 330 -9.17 30.61 16.87
N LEU A 331 -10.12 31.48 16.63
CA LEU A 331 -10.96 31.52 15.44
C LEU A 331 -10.22 32.18 14.28
N GLN A 332 -10.08 31.47 13.17
CA GLN A 332 -9.47 31.95 11.94
C GLN A 332 -10.54 32.19 10.87
N GLN A 333 -10.55 33.38 10.29
CA GLN A 333 -11.43 33.68 9.17
C GLN A 333 -10.82 33.11 7.90
N LEU A 334 -11.44 32.05 7.36
CA LEU A 334 -10.98 31.42 6.15
C LEU A 334 -11.58 32.12 4.91
N ARG A 335 -10.76 32.32 3.88
CA ARG A 335 -11.20 32.99 2.64
C ARG A 335 -12.42 32.32 2.01
N GLY A 336 -13.50 33.06 1.79
CA GLY A 336 -14.73 32.55 1.17
C GLY A 336 -15.55 31.61 2.05
N ARG A 337 -15.37 31.65 3.36
CA ARG A 337 -16.22 30.97 4.34
C ARG A 337 -16.89 32.03 5.22
N ALA A 338 -18.20 31.88 5.45
CA ALA A 338 -18.95 32.84 6.30
C ALA A 338 -18.58 32.65 7.78
N GLU A 339 -18.44 31.41 8.22
CA GLU A 339 -18.15 31.10 9.62
C GLU A 339 -16.64 30.87 9.83
N PRO A 340 -16.03 31.48 10.85
CA PRO A 340 -14.64 31.24 11.20
C PRO A 340 -14.46 29.83 11.76
N VAL A 341 -13.28 29.28 11.58
CA VAL A 341 -12.91 27.95 12.06
C VAL A 341 -11.88 28.07 13.16
N ARG A 342 -12.13 27.42 14.32
CA ARG A 342 -11.12 27.34 15.37
C ARG A 342 -10.04 26.35 14.97
N VAL A 343 -8.78 26.78 15.04
CA VAL A 343 -7.63 25.98 14.68
C VAL A 343 -6.61 25.94 15.81
N TYR A 344 -5.88 24.84 15.83
CA TYR A 344 -4.81 24.54 16.78
C TYR A 344 -3.53 24.25 16.03
N SER A 345 -2.42 24.72 16.57
CA SER A 345 -1.09 24.25 16.15
C SER A 345 -0.72 22.99 16.92
N ILE A 346 -0.18 22.02 16.22
CA ILE A 346 0.20 20.72 16.80
C ILE A 346 1.71 20.54 16.72
N ALA A 347 2.31 20.07 17.83
CA ALA A 347 3.70 19.67 17.91
C ALA A 347 3.81 18.28 18.57
N ALA A 348 4.85 17.51 18.21
CA ALA A 348 5.18 16.31 18.95
C ALA A 348 5.57 16.68 20.39
N GLN A 349 5.10 15.94 21.39
CA GLN A 349 5.66 16.03 22.73
C GLN A 349 7.07 15.44 22.72
N GLN A 350 8.04 16.19 23.27
CA GLN A 350 9.43 15.76 23.38
C GLN A 350 9.60 14.67 24.43
#